data_c68d70f01d053c7a16c7aa7109ab47e6
#
_entry.id   c68d70f01d053c7a16c7aa7109ab47e6
#
_cell.length_a   1.000
_cell.length_b   1.000
_cell.length_c   1.000
_cell.angle_alpha   90.00
_cell.angle_beta   90.00
_cell.angle_gamma   90.00
#
_symmetry.space_group_name_H-M   'P 1'
#
loop_
_entity.id
_entity.type
_entity.pdbx_description
1 polymer ?
#
loop_
_entity_poly.entity_id
_entity_poly.type
_entity_poly.pdbx_seq_one_letter_code
_entity_poly.pdbx_strand_id
1 'polypeptide(L)'
;MPENTVEGFRSALAAGAEAVEFDVRLTADGVPVVVHDADVSRTTDGEGLVHELALADIRRLQVRGENAEMQVPTLAEALVAVAEADGGADIEIKNVPGDPAYEADRESVLEATLVELERTGFAGPVVISSFNPDTLQRCHELAPEVPTGLLSIDAVPPSDTLEVAEHDGHAFILPSVRALLGGVGVVAEAHANSVRVGAWNADDPATVRRLLALGVDAVATNDPTMAHAVRTAWLREGGAGERAR
;
A
#
# COMPACT_ATOMS: atom_id res chain seq x y z
N MET A 1 -11.40 8.86 -9.17
CA MET A 1 -10.53 9.87 -8.53
C MET A 1 -9.08 9.57 -8.89
N PRO A 2 -8.18 10.55 -9.01
CA PRO A 2 -6.75 10.30 -9.25
C PRO A 2 -6.11 9.53 -8.09
N GLU A 3 -5.14 8.68 -8.43
CA GLU A 3 -4.31 7.95 -7.48
C GLU A 3 -3.52 8.91 -6.58
N ASN A 4 -3.15 8.45 -5.39
CA ASN A 4 -2.26 9.18 -4.48
C ASN A 4 -2.69 10.62 -4.17
N THR A 5 -4.01 10.84 -4.01
CA THR A 5 -4.59 12.14 -3.63
C THR A 5 -5.48 12.04 -2.39
N VAL A 6 -5.53 13.11 -1.61
CA VAL A 6 -6.41 13.19 -0.42
C VAL A 6 -7.88 12.95 -0.80
N GLU A 7 -8.32 13.50 -1.93
CA GLU A 7 -9.68 13.31 -2.44
C GLU A 7 -9.93 11.84 -2.85
N GLY A 8 -8.91 11.19 -3.44
CA GLY A 8 -8.95 9.76 -3.78
C GLY A 8 -9.14 8.91 -2.53
N PHE A 9 -8.38 9.16 -1.49
CA PHE A 9 -8.45 8.43 -0.21
C PHE A 9 -9.81 8.59 0.47
N ARG A 10 -10.29 9.83 0.59
CA ARG A 10 -11.63 10.11 1.14
C ARG A 10 -12.73 9.44 0.32
N SER A 11 -12.61 9.47 -1.00
CA SER A 11 -13.58 8.81 -1.90
C SER A 11 -13.58 7.29 -1.74
N ALA A 12 -12.41 6.67 -1.62
CA ALA A 12 -12.28 5.23 -1.43
C ALA A 12 -12.88 4.77 -0.10
N LEU A 13 -12.55 5.46 1.00
CA LEU A 13 -13.11 5.18 2.33
C LEU A 13 -14.62 5.40 2.37
N ALA A 14 -15.12 6.47 1.77
CA ALA A 14 -16.57 6.73 1.64
C ALA A 14 -17.29 5.67 0.79
N ALA A 15 -16.59 5.02 -0.15
CA ALA A 15 -17.10 3.91 -0.95
C ALA A 15 -17.09 2.55 -0.22
N GLY A 16 -16.56 2.50 1.00
CA GLY A 16 -16.55 1.31 1.85
C GLY A 16 -15.22 0.56 1.88
N ALA A 17 -14.12 1.15 1.40
CA ALA A 17 -12.79 0.64 1.70
C ALA A 17 -12.51 0.76 3.21
N GLU A 18 -11.81 -0.22 3.77
CA GLU A 18 -11.43 -0.24 5.20
C GLU A 18 -10.05 0.40 5.41
N ALA A 19 -9.24 0.42 4.35
CA ALA A 19 -7.93 1.08 4.31
C ALA A 19 -7.67 1.63 2.92
N VAL A 20 -6.68 2.51 2.82
CA VAL A 20 -6.12 2.97 1.55
C VAL A 20 -4.64 2.62 1.49
N GLU A 21 -4.18 2.28 0.31
CA GLU A 21 -2.77 2.09 0.01
C GLU A 21 -2.25 3.35 -0.68
N PHE A 22 -1.02 3.74 -0.38
CA PHE A 22 -0.33 4.85 -1.02
C PHE A 22 1.18 4.74 -0.94
N ASP A 23 1.82 5.34 -1.92
CA ASP A 23 3.25 5.26 -2.17
C ASP A 23 4.00 6.46 -1.61
N VAL A 24 5.08 6.23 -0.86
CA VAL A 24 5.85 7.31 -0.25
C VAL A 24 7.24 7.43 -0.86
N ARG A 25 7.58 8.68 -1.24
CA ARG A 25 8.90 9.10 -1.70
C ARG A 25 9.36 10.35 -0.95
N LEU A 26 10.67 10.63 -0.99
CA LEU A 26 11.23 11.88 -0.42
C LEU A 26 11.48 12.93 -1.48
N THR A 27 11.18 14.17 -1.14
CA THR A 27 11.62 15.36 -1.86
C THR A 27 13.10 15.66 -1.62
N ALA A 28 13.70 16.55 -2.40
CA ALA A 28 15.09 17.00 -2.23
C ALA A 28 15.38 17.60 -0.85
N ASP A 29 14.38 18.19 -0.22
CA ASP A 29 14.45 18.78 1.13
C ASP A 29 13.97 17.82 2.24
N GLY A 30 13.82 16.52 1.91
CA GLY A 30 13.58 15.45 2.88
C GLY A 30 12.15 15.36 3.40
N VAL A 31 11.17 15.92 2.69
CA VAL A 31 9.76 15.81 3.07
C VAL A 31 9.13 14.60 2.40
N PRO A 32 8.48 13.68 3.13
CA PRO A 32 7.76 12.56 2.53
C PRO A 32 6.49 13.03 1.83
N VAL A 33 6.36 12.70 0.55
CA VAL A 33 5.23 12.99 -0.33
C VAL A 33 4.63 11.71 -0.88
N VAL A 34 3.34 11.76 -1.26
CA VAL A 34 2.61 10.58 -1.72
C VAL A 34 2.50 10.59 -3.24
N VAL A 35 3.33 9.77 -3.89
CA VAL A 35 3.41 9.65 -5.34
C VAL A 35 4.05 8.32 -5.74
N HIS A 36 3.46 7.62 -6.72
CA HIS A 36 3.94 6.30 -7.14
C HIS A 36 5.28 6.39 -7.90
N ASP A 37 5.34 7.17 -8.98
CA ASP A 37 6.49 7.18 -9.87
C ASP A 37 7.65 8.02 -9.30
N ALA A 38 8.86 7.70 -9.71
CA ALA A 38 10.03 8.52 -9.39
C ALA A 38 9.99 9.89 -10.06
N ASP A 39 9.29 10.01 -11.20
CA ASP A 39 9.09 11.25 -11.96
C ASP A 39 7.63 11.71 -11.86
N VAL A 40 7.41 13.01 -11.64
CA VAL A 40 6.07 13.58 -11.42
C VAL A 40 5.23 13.71 -12.69
N SER A 41 5.81 13.52 -13.88
CA SER A 41 5.19 13.90 -15.16
C SER A 41 3.97 13.06 -15.55
N ARG A 42 3.85 11.80 -15.10
CA ARG A 42 2.70 10.96 -15.43
C ARG A 42 1.41 11.46 -14.75
N THR A 43 1.50 11.86 -13.51
CA THR A 43 0.34 12.21 -12.68
C THR A 43 0.13 13.71 -12.51
N THR A 44 1.10 14.55 -12.89
CA THR A 44 1.02 16.01 -12.77
C THR A 44 1.28 16.73 -14.09
N ASP A 45 1.11 18.04 -14.08
CA ASP A 45 1.43 18.94 -15.21
C ASP A 45 2.90 19.37 -15.25
N GLY A 46 3.75 18.89 -14.30
CA GLY A 46 5.19 19.16 -14.25
C GLY A 46 6.05 18.03 -14.77
N GLU A 47 7.36 18.20 -14.60
CA GLU A 47 8.42 17.24 -14.97
C GLU A 47 9.49 17.24 -13.89
N GLY A 48 10.21 16.13 -13.73
CA GLY A 48 11.37 15.99 -12.86
C GLY A 48 11.24 14.89 -11.84
N LEU A 49 12.38 14.49 -11.30
CA LEU A 49 12.45 13.43 -10.30
C LEU A 49 12.09 13.98 -8.92
N VAL A 50 11.23 13.27 -8.19
CA VAL A 50 10.74 13.67 -6.87
C VAL A 50 11.86 14.01 -5.91
N HIS A 51 12.93 13.20 -5.87
CA HIS A 51 14.08 13.40 -4.98
C HIS A 51 15.00 14.56 -5.39
N GLU A 52 14.80 15.16 -6.57
CA GLU A 52 15.49 16.36 -7.03
C GLU A 52 14.67 17.64 -6.87
N LEU A 53 13.38 17.53 -6.60
CA LEU A 53 12.45 18.65 -6.42
C LEU A 53 12.24 18.94 -4.94
N ALA A 54 12.28 20.22 -4.55
CA ALA A 54 11.86 20.64 -3.22
C ALA A 54 10.33 20.57 -3.08
N LEU A 55 9.82 20.40 -1.85
CA LEU A 55 8.38 20.39 -1.60
C LEU A 55 7.68 21.62 -2.19
N ALA A 56 8.31 22.80 -2.09
CA ALA A 56 7.73 24.03 -2.62
C ALA A 56 7.53 24.02 -4.15
N ASP A 57 8.32 23.26 -4.88
CA ASP A 57 8.18 23.09 -6.33
C ASP A 57 7.09 22.06 -6.64
N ILE A 58 7.07 20.92 -5.95
CA ILE A 58 6.01 19.90 -6.07
C ILE A 58 4.63 20.49 -5.77
N ARG A 59 4.53 21.39 -4.78
CA ARG A 59 3.28 22.06 -4.41
C ARG A 59 2.72 23.03 -5.46
N ARG A 60 3.48 23.37 -6.48
CA ARG A 60 3.00 24.18 -7.62
C ARG A 60 2.39 23.33 -8.72
N LEU A 61 2.63 22.03 -8.69
CA LEU A 61 2.16 21.09 -9.70
C LEU A 61 0.67 20.77 -9.46
N GLN A 62 -0.05 20.65 -10.55
CA GLN A 62 -1.44 20.23 -10.53
C GLN A 62 -1.53 18.75 -10.89
N VAL A 63 -2.20 17.96 -10.06
CA VAL A 63 -2.49 16.55 -10.39
C VAL A 63 -3.44 16.49 -11.56
N ARG A 64 -3.13 15.65 -12.56
CA ARG A 64 -3.98 15.45 -13.74
C ARG A 64 -5.31 14.79 -13.34
N GLY A 65 -6.42 15.40 -13.72
CA GLY A 65 -7.76 14.89 -13.41
C GLY A 65 -8.86 15.87 -13.82
N GLU A 66 -10.10 15.49 -13.58
CA GLU A 66 -11.25 16.33 -13.95
C GLU A 66 -11.40 17.56 -13.03
N ASN A 67 -10.80 17.56 -11.84
CA ASN A 67 -10.83 18.65 -10.87
C ASN A 67 -9.44 19.29 -10.77
N ALA A 68 -9.33 20.52 -11.23
CA ALA A 68 -8.07 21.24 -11.46
C ALA A 68 -7.34 21.78 -10.21
N GLU A 69 -7.69 21.37 -9.00
CA GLU A 69 -7.09 21.94 -7.76
C GLU A 69 -6.39 20.90 -6.88
N MET A 70 -6.25 19.65 -7.34
CA MET A 70 -5.59 18.62 -6.55
C MET A 70 -4.07 18.73 -6.67
N GLN A 71 -3.39 18.62 -5.55
CA GLN A 71 -1.94 18.64 -5.45
C GLN A 71 -1.41 17.30 -4.98
N VAL A 72 -0.13 17.03 -5.22
CA VAL A 72 0.58 15.92 -4.60
C VAL A 72 0.61 16.14 -3.09
N PRO A 73 -0.01 15.26 -2.27
CA PRO A 73 -0.05 15.47 -0.83
C PRO A 73 1.29 15.10 -0.18
N THR A 74 1.57 15.72 0.96
CA THR A 74 2.55 15.19 1.89
C THR A 74 1.97 13.95 2.58
N LEU A 75 2.85 13.09 3.11
CA LEU A 75 2.42 11.95 3.93
C LEU A 75 1.55 12.39 5.11
N ALA A 76 1.92 13.50 5.77
CA ALA A 76 1.13 14.04 6.88
C ALA A 76 -0.32 14.37 6.48
N GLU A 77 -0.52 14.99 5.31
CA GLU A 77 -1.86 15.32 4.82
C GLU A 77 -2.66 14.07 4.46
N ALA A 78 -2.01 13.05 3.90
CA ALA A 78 -2.63 11.76 3.62
C ALA A 78 -3.07 11.08 4.93
N LEU A 79 -2.19 10.98 5.92
CA LEU A 79 -2.48 10.37 7.23
C LEU A 79 -3.62 11.08 7.97
N VAL A 80 -3.63 12.43 7.96
CA VAL A 80 -4.72 13.20 8.56
C VAL A 80 -6.05 12.91 7.85
N ALA A 81 -6.06 12.87 6.52
CA ALA A 81 -7.28 12.62 5.75
C ALA A 81 -7.83 11.20 5.99
N VAL A 82 -6.95 10.21 6.13
CA VAL A 82 -7.31 8.82 6.43
C VAL A 82 -7.84 8.70 7.86
N ALA A 83 -7.18 9.35 8.83
CA ALA A 83 -7.62 9.36 10.22
C ALA A 83 -9.00 10.04 10.41
N GLU A 84 -9.27 11.16 9.71
CA GLU A 84 -10.57 11.83 9.72
C GLU A 84 -11.72 10.96 9.21
N ALA A 85 -11.41 9.94 8.39
CA ALA A 85 -12.36 8.99 7.83
C ALA A 85 -12.38 7.64 8.57
N ASP A 86 -11.72 7.51 9.73
CA ASP A 86 -11.55 6.28 10.52
C ASP A 86 -10.96 5.11 9.69
N GLY A 87 -10.13 5.41 8.69
CA GLY A 87 -9.53 4.44 7.79
C GLY A 87 -8.19 3.88 8.29
N GLY A 88 -7.76 2.76 7.70
CA GLY A 88 -6.39 2.23 7.80
C GLY A 88 -5.51 2.71 6.65
N ALA A 89 -4.20 2.53 6.80
CA ALA A 89 -3.19 2.87 5.81
C ALA A 89 -2.26 1.68 5.52
N ASP A 90 -2.06 1.36 4.24
CA ASP A 90 -0.94 0.57 3.75
C ASP A 90 0.04 1.54 3.08
N ILE A 91 1.23 1.68 3.65
CA ILE A 91 2.21 2.69 3.25
C ILE A 91 3.36 1.99 2.54
N GLU A 92 3.36 2.06 1.20
CA GLU A 92 4.45 1.50 0.41
C GLU A 92 5.69 2.42 0.43
N ILE A 93 6.80 1.89 0.90
CA ILE A 93 8.09 2.58 0.90
C ILE A 93 8.81 2.35 -0.43
N LYS A 94 9.02 3.42 -1.20
CA LYS A 94 9.68 3.39 -2.51
C LYS A 94 11.21 3.51 -2.40
N ASN A 95 11.85 2.60 -1.66
CA ASN A 95 13.31 2.42 -1.66
C ASN A 95 13.66 1.06 -2.29
N VAL A 96 13.45 0.93 -3.60
CA VAL A 96 13.57 -0.35 -4.33
C VAL A 96 14.80 -0.34 -5.21
N PRO A 97 15.63 -1.40 -5.23
CA PRO A 97 16.78 -1.51 -6.12
C PRO A 97 16.42 -1.24 -7.58
N GLY A 98 17.17 -0.32 -8.23
CA GLY A 98 16.91 0.12 -9.58
C GLY A 98 16.06 1.40 -9.71
N ASP A 99 15.43 1.86 -8.64
CA ASP A 99 14.79 3.17 -8.59
C ASP A 99 15.85 4.29 -8.59
N PRO A 100 15.62 5.44 -9.29
CA PRO A 100 16.58 6.57 -9.31
C PRO A 100 16.94 7.12 -7.94
N ALA A 101 16.06 6.98 -6.94
CA ALA A 101 16.25 7.45 -5.57
C ALA A 101 16.71 6.35 -4.61
N TYR A 102 17.05 5.15 -5.10
CA TYR A 102 17.42 4.01 -4.26
C TYR A 102 18.67 4.30 -3.41
N GLU A 103 18.55 4.06 -2.12
CA GLU A 103 19.61 4.17 -1.13
C GLU A 103 19.94 2.78 -0.54
N ALA A 104 21.07 2.17 -0.96
CA ALA A 104 21.45 0.82 -0.55
C ALA A 104 21.79 0.70 0.95
N ASP A 105 22.38 1.75 1.54
CA ASP A 105 22.89 1.76 2.91
C ASP A 105 22.07 2.67 3.84
N ARG A 106 20.97 3.21 3.34
CA ARG A 106 20.13 4.17 4.08
C ARG A 106 18.67 3.94 3.73
N GLU A 107 17.82 4.19 4.71
CA GLU A 107 16.37 4.07 4.59
C GLU A 107 15.69 5.41 4.91
N SER A 108 16.17 6.48 4.24
CA SER A 108 15.71 7.85 4.54
C SER A 108 14.21 8.02 4.34
N VAL A 109 13.62 7.34 3.33
CA VAL A 109 12.16 7.35 3.09
C VAL A 109 11.42 6.70 4.25
N LEU A 110 11.87 5.54 4.70
CA LEU A 110 11.27 4.82 5.84
C LEU A 110 11.41 5.63 7.13
N GLU A 111 12.62 6.15 7.42
CA GLU A 111 12.86 6.93 8.64
C GLU A 111 11.97 8.17 8.70
N ALA A 112 11.83 8.90 7.58
CA ALA A 112 10.93 10.04 7.48
C ALA A 112 9.45 9.63 7.62
N THR A 113 9.06 8.48 7.08
CA THR A 113 7.70 7.94 7.21
C THR A 113 7.36 7.65 8.67
N LEU A 114 8.26 6.99 9.41
CA LEU A 114 8.07 6.68 10.82
C LEU A 114 7.98 7.94 11.68
N VAL A 115 8.80 8.95 11.39
CA VAL A 115 8.72 10.26 12.05
C VAL A 115 7.37 10.94 11.80
N GLU A 116 6.83 10.87 10.59
CA GLU A 116 5.52 11.45 10.29
C GLU A 116 4.36 10.68 10.93
N LEU A 117 4.44 9.36 11.03
CA LEU A 117 3.46 8.54 11.77
C LEU A 117 3.40 8.96 13.24
N GLU A 118 4.56 9.10 13.90
CA GLU A 118 4.63 9.57 15.28
C GLU A 118 4.12 11.02 15.41
N ARG A 119 4.57 11.93 14.53
CA ARG A 119 4.22 13.35 14.58
C ARG A 119 2.74 13.63 14.35
N THR A 120 2.11 12.88 13.46
CA THR A 120 0.66 12.99 13.19
C THR A 120 -0.19 12.33 14.26
N GLY A 121 0.40 11.41 15.04
CA GLY A 121 -0.32 10.60 16.01
C GLY A 121 -1.36 9.68 15.35
N PHE A 122 -1.08 9.21 14.13
CA PHE A 122 -1.99 8.32 13.40
C PHE A 122 -2.26 7.06 14.21
N ALA A 123 -3.52 6.87 14.61
CA ALA A 123 -3.96 5.77 15.48
C ALA A 123 -4.76 4.69 14.74
N GLY A 124 -4.99 4.87 13.44
CA GLY A 124 -5.65 3.87 12.60
C GLY A 124 -4.77 2.63 12.38
N PRO A 125 -5.35 1.53 11.88
CA PRO A 125 -4.55 0.39 11.43
C PRO A 125 -3.51 0.83 10.39
N VAL A 126 -2.25 0.39 10.56
CA VAL A 126 -1.16 0.71 9.64
C VAL A 126 -0.38 -0.54 9.29
N VAL A 127 0.06 -0.62 8.03
CA VAL A 127 1.05 -1.58 7.54
C VAL A 127 2.11 -0.79 6.78
N ILE A 128 3.38 -1.10 6.96
CA ILE A 128 4.46 -0.64 6.09
C ILE A 128 4.73 -1.73 5.08
N SER A 129 4.58 -1.43 3.80
CA SER A 129 4.86 -2.37 2.73
C SER A 129 6.02 -1.92 1.85
N SER A 130 6.69 -2.87 1.21
CA SER A 130 7.75 -2.61 0.23
C SER A 130 8.02 -3.85 -0.62
N PHE A 131 8.56 -3.63 -1.83
CA PHE A 131 9.20 -4.66 -2.64
C PHE A 131 10.64 -4.96 -2.21
N ASN A 132 11.20 -4.15 -1.31
CA ASN A 132 12.55 -4.31 -0.79
C ASN A 132 12.48 -4.93 0.62
N PRO A 133 12.92 -6.19 0.81
CA PRO A 133 12.92 -6.83 2.12
C PRO A 133 13.88 -6.14 3.11
N ASP A 134 14.98 -5.52 2.64
CA ASP A 134 15.92 -4.80 3.53
C ASP A 134 15.24 -3.59 4.18
N THR A 135 14.36 -2.88 3.44
CA THR A 135 13.52 -1.80 3.98
C THR A 135 12.61 -2.30 5.10
N LEU A 136 11.97 -3.45 4.91
CA LEU A 136 11.08 -4.04 5.92
C LEU A 136 11.84 -4.55 7.14
N GLN A 137 13.03 -5.13 6.94
CA GLN A 137 13.92 -5.51 8.03
C GLN A 137 14.34 -4.28 8.85
N ARG A 138 14.69 -3.19 8.18
CA ARG A 138 14.99 -1.92 8.86
C ARG A 138 13.79 -1.35 9.61
N CYS A 139 12.57 -1.53 9.08
CA CYS A 139 11.34 -1.16 9.79
C CYS A 139 11.20 -1.91 11.11
N HIS A 140 11.45 -3.21 11.14
CA HIS A 140 11.45 -4.02 12.37
C HIS A 140 12.47 -3.56 13.41
N GLU A 141 13.64 -3.08 12.97
CA GLU A 141 14.66 -2.55 13.88
C GLU A 141 14.24 -1.22 14.52
N LEU A 142 13.59 -0.34 13.74
CA LEU A 142 13.23 1.02 14.16
C LEU A 142 11.87 1.08 14.87
N ALA A 143 10.90 0.29 14.44
CA ALA A 143 9.52 0.30 14.91
C ALA A 143 8.93 -1.13 14.92
N PRO A 144 9.39 -2.01 15.83
CA PRO A 144 9.01 -3.43 15.87
C PRO A 144 7.51 -3.66 16.08
N GLU A 145 6.78 -2.65 16.56
CA GLU A 145 5.33 -2.71 16.74
C GLU A 145 4.54 -2.47 15.45
N VAL A 146 5.17 -1.92 14.39
CA VAL A 146 4.51 -1.63 13.12
C VAL A 146 4.51 -2.88 12.24
N PRO A 147 3.35 -3.42 11.88
CA PRO A 147 3.27 -4.56 10.98
C PRO A 147 3.87 -4.25 9.61
N THR A 148 4.60 -5.22 9.05
CA THR A 148 5.20 -5.12 7.72
C THR A 148 4.58 -6.07 6.73
N GLY A 149 4.58 -5.70 5.43
CA GLY A 149 4.06 -6.49 4.32
C GLY A 149 5.04 -6.57 3.15
N LEU A 150 5.44 -7.79 2.77
CA LEU A 150 6.35 -8.00 1.64
C LEU A 150 5.57 -8.07 0.34
N LEU A 151 5.77 -7.06 -0.53
CA LEU A 151 5.20 -7.01 -1.88
C LEU A 151 5.98 -7.92 -2.85
N SER A 152 5.28 -8.57 -3.76
CA SER A 152 5.92 -9.33 -4.83
C SER A 152 5.16 -9.26 -6.15
N ILE A 153 5.94 -9.25 -7.25
CA ILE A 153 5.45 -9.16 -8.62
C ILE A 153 5.09 -10.54 -9.19
N ASP A 154 4.49 -10.55 -10.39
CA ASP A 154 4.07 -11.76 -11.11
C ASP A 154 5.16 -12.84 -11.27
N ALA A 155 6.42 -12.43 -11.37
CA ALA A 155 7.54 -13.32 -11.61
C ALA A 155 8.04 -14.07 -10.37
N VAL A 156 7.59 -13.65 -9.17
CA VAL A 156 7.99 -14.24 -7.89
C VAL A 156 6.88 -15.18 -7.40
N PRO A 157 7.16 -16.47 -7.20
CA PRO A 157 6.20 -17.40 -6.61
C PRO A 157 5.77 -16.91 -5.22
N PRO A 158 4.46 -16.89 -4.88
CA PRO A 158 4.00 -16.47 -3.56
C PRO A 158 4.55 -17.35 -2.41
N SER A 159 4.93 -18.62 -2.68
CA SER A 159 5.63 -19.48 -1.73
C SER A 159 6.99 -18.92 -1.33
N ASP A 160 7.73 -18.37 -2.30
CA ASP A 160 9.06 -17.81 -2.03
C ASP A 160 8.94 -16.52 -1.21
N THR A 161 7.90 -15.70 -1.52
CA THR A 161 7.56 -14.51 -0.71
C THR A 161 7.17 -14.91 0.72
N LEU A 162 6.44 -16.02 0.88
CA LEU A 162 6.05 -16.54 2.18
C LEU A 162 7.26 -17.02 2.99
N GLU A 163 8.19 -17.75 2.37
CA GLU A 163 9.42 -18.20 3.03
C GLU A 163 10.23 -17.02 3.60
N VAL A 164 10.36 -15.93 2.84
CA VAL A 164 11.02 -14.71 3.31
C VAL A 164 10.22 -14.07 4.46
N ALA A 165 8.91 -13.95 4.32
CA ALA A 165 8.06 -13.33 5.35
C ALA A 165 8.10 -14.10 6.67
N GLU A 166 8.12 -15.44 6.63
CA GLU A 166 8.26 -16.29 7.82
C GLU A 166 9.63 -16.14 8.47
N HIS A 167 10.69 -16.10 7.65
CA HIS A 167 12.07 -15.97 8.16
C HIS A 167 12.29 -14.63 8.83
N ASP A 168 11.80 -13.54 8.23
CA ASP A 168 12.04 -12.16 8.66
C ASP A 168 10.94 -11.61 9.58
N GLY A 169 9.86 -12.37 9.80
CA GLY A 169 8.79 -12.01 10.73
C GLY A 169 7.79 -10.98 10.19
N HIS A 170 7.60 -10.91 8.84
CA HIS A 170 6.62 -10.01 8.26
C HIS A 170 5.19 -10.47 8.54
N ALA A 171 4.29 -9.52 8.82
CA ALA A 171 2.90 -9.80 9.15
C ALA A 171 2.06 -10.17 7.92
N PHE A 172 2.49 -9.72 6.73
CA PHE A 172 1.80 -9.95 5.48
C PHE A 172 2.74 -10.38 4.35
N ILE A 173 2.22 -11.22 3.45
CA ILE A 173 2.66 -11.26 2.06
C ILE A 173 1.63 -10.55 1.19
N LEU A 174 2.12 -9.80 0.21
CA LEU A 174 1.32 -8.97 -0.69
C LEU A 174 1.68 -9.27 -2.16
N PRO A 175 1.38 -10.49 -2.65
CA PRO A 175 1.65 -10.86 -4.04
C PRO A 175 0.68 -10.19 -5.01
N SER A 176 1.12 -10.02 -6.27
CA SER A 176 0.20 -9.69 -7.34
C SER A 176 -0.93 -10.74 -7.44
N VAL A 177 -2.12 -10.30 -7.83
CA VAL A 177 -3.27 -11.20 -8.07
C VAL A 177 -2.91 -12.34 -9.02
N ARG A 178 -2.14 -12.05 -10.06
CA ARG A 178 -1.77 -13.03 -11.07
C ARG A 178 -0.88 -14.13 -10.49
N ALA A 179 0.12 -13.77 -9.71
CA ALA A 179 0.97 -14.73 -9.02
C ALA A 179 0.15 -15.58 -8.03
N LEU A 180 -0.67 -14.93 -7.21
CA LEU A 180 -1.47 -15.61 -6.19
C LEU A 180 -2.47 -16.59 -6.77
N LEU A 181 -3.18 -16.23 -7.84
CA LEU A 181 -4.14 -17.12 -8.50
C LEU A 181 -3.48 -18.27 -9.28
N GLY A 182 -2.18 -18.19 -9.55
CA GLY A 182 -1.36 -19.26 -10.10
C GLY A 182 -0.79 -20.22 -9.05
N GLY A 183 -0.76 -19.80 -7.77
CA GLY A 183 -0.24 -20.58 -6.63
C GLY A 183 -1.35 -21.35 -5.90
N VAL A 184 -1.14 -22.67 -5.69
CA VAL A 184 -2.13 -23.49 -4.97
C VAL A 184 -1.71 -23.64 -3.51
N GLY A 185 -2.63 -23.31 -2.58
CA GLY A 185 -2.46 -23.64 -1.16
C GLY A 185 -1.69 -22.59 -0.33
N VAL A 186 -1.05 -21.59 -0.94
CA VAL A 186 -0.21 -20.62 -0.23
C VAL A 186 -0.97 -19.82 0.84
N VAL A 187 -2.25 -19.50 0.61
CA VAL A 187 -3.08 -18.76 1.60
C VAL A 187 -3.25 -19.60 2.87
N ALA A 188 -3.56 -20.87 2.73
CA ALA A 188 -3.73 -21.77 3.88
C ALA A 188 -2.39 -22.00 4.62
N GLU A 189 -1.28 -22.10 3.89
CA GLU A 189 0.05 -22.24 4.44
C GLU A 189 0.47 -20.98 5.20
N ALA A 190 0.27 -19.80 4.63
CA ALA A 190 0.53 -18.51 5.28
C ALA A 190 -0.26 -18.39 6.61
N HIS A 191 -1.55 -18.73 6.58
CA HIS A 191 -2.39 -18.71 7.79
C HIS A 191 -1.92 -19.70 8.87
N ALA A 192 -1.46 -20.89 8.46
CA ALA A 192 -0.89 -21.87 9.40
C ALA A 192 0.37 -21.34 10.13
N ASN A 193 1.10 -20.43 9.50
CA ASN A 193 2.29 -19.77 10.02
C ASN A 193 2.03 -18.35 10.56
N SER A 194 0.75 -17.98 10.74
CA SER A 194 0.32 -16.66 11.25
C SER A 194 0.69 -15.47 10.35
N VAL A 195 0.95 -15.72 9.07
CA VAL A 195 1.15 -14.69 8.05
C VAL A 195 -0.19 -14.43 7.34
N ARG A 196 -0.56 -13.17 7.18
CA ARG A 196 -1.75 -12.74 6.42
C ARG A 196 -1.41 -12.55 4.94
N VAL A 197 -2.43 -12.68 4.09
CA VAL A 197 -2.28 -12.57 2.64
C VAL A 197 -3.15 -11.45 2.11
N GLY A 198 -2.54 -10.41 1.54
CA GLY A 198 -3.20 -9.44 0.70
C GLY A 198 -2.87 -9.67 -0.78
N ALA A 199 -3.70 -9.17 -1.69
CA ALA A 199 -3.44 -9.29 -3.13
C ALA A 199 -3.77 -8.01 -3.90
N TRP A 200 -2.95 -7.66 -4.90
CA TRP A 200 -3.06 -6.45 -5.71
C TRP A 200 -2.84 -6.74 -7.20
N ASN A 201 -3.49 -6.06 -8.19
CA ASN A 201 -4.73 -5.32 -8.02
C ASN A 201 -5.89 -6.19 -8.52
N ALA A 202 -7.03 -6.14 -7.84
CA ALA A 202 -8.23 -6.88 -8.23
C ALA A 202 -9.32 -5.90 -8.71
N ASP A 203 -9.33 -5.60 -10.00
CA ASP A 203 -10.15 -4.55 -10.59
C ASP A 203 -11.39 -5.07 -11.36
N ASP A 204 -11.77 -6.32 -11.12
CA ASP A 204 -12.99 -6.92 -11.65
C ASP A 204 -13.70 -7.81 -10.63
N PRO A 205 -15.05 -7.94 -10.72
CA PRO A 205 -15.85 -8.70 -9.74
C PRO A 205 -15.48 -10.18 -9.63
N ALA A 206 -15.07 -10.81 -10.73
CA ALA A 206 -14.76 -12.24 -10.74
C ALA A 206 -13.45 -12.51 -10.01
N THR A 207 -12.45 -11.65 -10.19
CA THR A 207 -11.17 -11.70 -9.48
C THR A 207 -11.38 -11.49 -7.98
N VAL A 208 -12.09 -10.44 -7.57
CA VAL A 208 -12.41 -10.18 -6.15
C VAL A 208 -13.11 -11.41 -5.54
N ARG A 209 -14.11 -11.98 -6.22
CA ARG A 209 -14.83 -13.16 -5.73
C ARG A 209 -13.93 -14.39 -5.58
N ARG A 210 -12.98 -14.59 -6.49
CA ARG A 210 -11.99 -15.70 -6.40
C ARG A 210 -11.07 -15.51 -5.20
N LEU A 211 -10.58 -14.29 -4.94
CA LEU A 211 -9.73 -13.98 -3.79
C LEU A 211 -10.47 -14.20 -2.47
N LEU A 212 -11.73 -13.74 -2.38
CA LEU A 212 -12.58 -14.01 -1.21
C LEU A 212 -12.77 -15.52 -0.99
N ALA A 213 -12.95 -16.31 -2.06
CA ALA A 213 -13.07 -17.76 -1.96
C ALA A 213 -11.76 -18.45 -1.52
N LEU A 214 -10.60 -17.89 -1.84
CA LEU A 214 -9.29 -18.35 -1.35
C LEU A 214 -9.06 -17.99 0.13
N GLY A 215 -9.86 -17.07 0.69
CA GLY A 215 -9.75 -16.64 2.07
C GLY A 215 -8.64 -15.62 2.32
N VAL A 216 -8.27 -14.79 1.33
CA VAL A 216 -7.29 -13.71 1.53
C VAL A 216 -7.79 -12.71 2.58
N ASP A 217 -6.86 -12.08 3.28
CA ASP A 217 -7.14 -11.13 4.36
C ASP A 217 -7.37 -9.70 3.85
N ALA A 218 -6.76 -9.35 2.72
CA ALA A 218 -6.90 -8.04 2.08
C ALA A 218 -6.95 -8.14 0.56
N VAL A 219 -7.67 -7.21 -0.07
CA VAL A 219 -7.74 -7.04 -1.51
C VAL A 219 -7.53 -5.58 -1.85
N ALA A 220 -6.46 -5.26 -2.57
CA ALA A 220 -6.26 -3.93 -3.13
C ALA A 220 -6.94 -3.82 -4.50
N THR A 221 -7.62 -2.70 -4.75
CA THR A 221 -8.37 -2.44 -5.98
C THR A 221 -8.44 -0.95 -6.29
N ASN A 222 -8.50 -0.61 -7.57
CA ASN A 222 -8.78 0.75 -8.04
C ASN A 222 -10.29 1.08 -8.05
N ASP A 223 -11.16 0.09 -7.83
CA ASP A 223 -12.62 0.27 -7.74
C ASP A 223 -13.17 -0.25 -6.40
N PRO A 224 -13.03 0.55 -5.32
CA PRO A 224 -13.51 0.16 -3.99
C PRO A 224 -15.03 -0.03 -3.95
N THR A 225 -15.81 0.70 -4.76
CA THR A 225 -17.27 0.54 -4.85
C THR A 225 -17.64 -0.86 -5.34
N MET A 226 -17.01 -1.30 -6.42
CA MET A 226 -17.20 -2.63 -6.98
C MET A 226 -16.79 -3.71 -5.98
N ALA A 227 -15.59 -3.61 -5.42
CA ALA A 227 -15.07 -4.62 -4.49
C ALA A 227 -15.92 -4.72 -3.22
N HIS A 228 -16.36 -3.60 -2.65
CA HIS A 228 -17.29 -3.57 -1.51
C HIS A 228 -18.64 -4.24 -1.83
N ALA A 229 -19.20 -3.97 -3.00
CA ALA A 229 -20.45 -4.61 -3.43
C ALA A 229 -20.30 -6.13 -3.58
N VAL A 230 -19.19 -6.60 -4.17
CA VAL A 230 -18.90 -8.04 -4.33
C VAL A 230 -18.72 -8.71 -2.96
N ARG A 231 -17.94 -8.11 -2.05
CA ARG A 231 -17.74 -8.63 -0.69
C ARG A 231 -19.05 -8.70 0.08
N THR A 232 -19.87 -7.66 -0.01
CA THR A 232 -21.19 -7.63 0.65
C THR A 232 -22.12 -8.74 0.13
N ALA A 233 -22.15 -8.96 -1.19
CA ALA A 233 -22.92 -10.06 -1.79
C ALA A 233 -22.38 -11.43 -1.34
N TRP A 234 -21.06 -11.63 -1.37
CA TRP A 234 -20.39 -12.83 -0.93
C TRP A 234 -20.75 -13.22 0.51
N LEU A 235 -20.72 -12.26 1.43
CA LEU A 235 -21.07 -12.49 2.84
C LEU A 235 -22.55 -12.88 3.01
N ARG A 236 -23.48 -12.29 2.24
CA ARG A 236 -24.92 -12.62 2.27
C ARG A 236 -25.21 -14.01 1.73
N GLU A 237 -24.41 -14.51 0.80
CA GLU A 237 -24.53 -15.86 0.22
C GLU A 237 -23.93 -16.95 1.13
N GLY A 238 -23.46 -16.61 2.32
CA GLY A 238 -22.82 -17.54 3.25
C GLY A 238 -21.38 -17.85 2.89
N GLY A 239 -20.76 -17.04 2.04
CA GLY A 239 -19.38 -17.18 1.59
C GLY A 239 -18.31 -16.86 2.63
N ALA A 240 -18.67 -16.57 3.88
CA ALA A 240 -17.73 -16.56 4.99
C ALA A 240 -17.34 -18.02 5.27
N GLY A 241 -16.30 -18.50 4.61
CA GLY A 241 -15.66 -19.75 4.98
C GLY A 241 -15.47 -19.80 6.49
N GLU A 242 -15.68 -20.96 7.08
CA GLU A 242 -15.44 -21.23 8.50
C GLU A 242 -14.04 -20.75 8.90
N ARG A 243 -13.91 -19.48 9.30
CA ARG A 243 -12.78 -19.08 10.12
C ARG A 243 -13.07 -19.74 11.47
N ALA A 244 -12.35 -20.81 11.74
CA ALA A 244 -12.33 -21.45 13.05
C ALA A 244 -12.14 -20.34 14.10
N ARG A 245 -13.05 -20.29 15.04
CA ARG A 245 -13.04 -19.43 16.21
C ARG A 245 -11.84 -19.73 17.10
#